data_6273ede7453a1e525ac66861a75086d7
#
_entry.id   6273ede7453a1e525ac66861a75086d7
#
_cell.length_a   1.000
_cell.length_b   1.000
_cell.length_c   1.000
_cell.angle_alpha   90.00
_cell.angle_beta   90.00
_cell.angle_gamma   90.00
#
_symmetry.space_group_name_H-M   'P 1'
#
loop_
_entity.id
_entity.type
_entity.pdbx_description
1 polymer ?
#
loop_
_entity_poly.entity_id
_entity_poly.type
_entity_poly.pdbx_seq_one_letter_code
_entity_poly.pdbx_strand_id
1 'polypeptide(L)'
;GRYAVAEDYDRITPEVLRSFYRKYYHSGNCSVYISGKVTSEIIRCIEDNLGSGQWGEVTEKAKTTLVPPVTTKEKRIFIEREDALQSSLKMGCFVMDRHHPDFLKARVMVTLFGGYFGSRLMSNIREDKGYTYGIGAGIVSYPETGILTVSTEAANEYVDSIITEVYREMDKLCNDLVPQEELEMVKNYMLGDLCRSYEGPFSLSDAWIYIETAGLDERFFIRSLDAIRGITREEIRILAQKYFCKENLIEVIAGKKV
;
A
#
# COMPACT_ATOMS: atom_id res chain seq x y z
N GLY A 1 -13.76 5.38 -0.22
CA GLY A 1 -14.42 4.88 -1.42
C GLY A 1 -15.40 3.76 -1.10
N ARG A 2 -16.19 3.38 -2.07
CA ARG A 2 -17.10 2.25 -2.00
C ARG A 2 -16.95 1.39 -3.26
N TYR A 3 -17.36 0.15 -3.22
CA TYR A 3 -17.46 -0.66 -4.41
C TYR A 3 -18.62 -0.17 -5.29
N ALA A 4 -18.42 -0.19 -6.61
CA ALA A 4 -19.48 0.05 -7.56
C ALA A 4 -20.45 -1.15 -7.58
N VAL A 5 -21.73 -0.85 -7.67
CA VAL A 5 -22.80 -1.83 -7.87
C VAL A 5 -23.40 -1.65 -9.26
N ALA A 6 -24.15 -2.64 -9.74
CA ALA A 6 -24.70 -2.62 -11.10
C ALA A 6 -25.51 -1.33 -11.39
N GLU A 7 -26.30 -0.88 -10.42
CA GLU A 7 -27.14 0.31 -10.52
C GLU A 7 -26.33 1.63 -10.67
N ASP A 8 -25.05 1.62 -10.31
CA ASP A 8 -24.19 2.79 -10.54
C ASP A 8 -23.89 2.97 -12.03
N TYR A 9 -23.71 1.86 -12.74
CA TYR A 9 -23.45 1.89 -14.18
C TYR A 9 -24.69 2.35 -14.97
N ASP A 10 -25.90 2.02 -14.52
CA ASP A 10 -27.15 2.45 -15.14
C ASP A 10 -27.33 3.99 -15.10
N ARG A 11 -26.67 4.65 -14.16
CA ARG A 11 -26.69 6.11 -14.01
C ARG A 11 -25.64 6.84 -14.86
N ILE A 12 -24.72 6.10 -15.49
CA ILE A 12 -23.67 6.69 -16.32
C ILE A 12 -24.21 6.95 -17.73
N THR A 13 -24.50 8.21 -18.02
CA THR A 13 -24.89 8.66 -19.35
C THR A 13 -23.76 9.45 -20.02
N PRO A 14 -23.79 9.64 -21.34
CA PRO A 14 -22.82 10.50 -22.03
C PRO A 14 -22.76 11.93 -21.46
N GLU A 15 -23.88 12.46 -21.00
CA GLU A 15 -23.99 13.80 -20.39
C GLU A 15 -23.28 13.86 -19.04
N VAL A 16 -23.44 12.82 -18.21
CA VAL A 16 -22.74 12.68 -16.92
C VAL A 16 -21.24 12.61 -17.14
N LEU A 17 -20.79 11.81 -18.11
CA LEU A 17 -19.35 11.71 -18.45
C LEU A 17 -18.80 13.04 -18.97
N ARG A 18 -19.52 13.74 -19.86
CA ARG A 18 -19.11 15.06 -20.35
C ARG A 18 -19.03 16.09 -19.23
N SER A 19 -19.99 16.08 -18.31
CA SER A 19 -19.99 16.96 -17.14
C SER A 19 -18.78 16.69 -16.23
N PHE A 20 -18.50 15.41 -15.96
CA PHE A 20 -17.32 15.00 -15.21
C PHE A 20 -16.03 15.45 -15.88
N TYR A 21 -15.91 15.20 -17.19
CA TYR A 21 -14.75 15.61 -17.98
C TYR A 21 -14.52 17.12 -17.91
N ARG A 22 -15.53 17.95 -18.16
CA ARG A 22 -15.43 19.41 -18.09
C ARG A 22 -15.00 19.91 -16.71
N LYS A 23 -15.49 19.26 -15.65
CA LYS A 23 -15.22 19.66 -14.28
C LYS A 23 -13.80 19.33 -13.83
N TYR A 24 -13.25 18.19 -14.24
CA TYR A 24 -12.01 17.67 -13.69
C TYR A 24 -10.82 17.70 -14.65
N TYR A 25 -11.06 17.75 -15.97
CA TYR A 25 -10.02 17.80 -16.99
C TYR A 25 -9.83 19.23 -17.47
N HIS A 26 -8.91 19.94 -16.84
CA HIS A 26 -8.60 21.33 -17.19
C HIS A 26 -7.15 21.67 -16.79
N SER A 27 -6.59 22.73 -17.36
CA SER A 27 -5.20 23.14 -17.20
C SER A 27 -4.78 23.35 -15.72
N GLY A 28 -5.69 23.78 -14.86
CA GLY A 28 -5.43 23.97 -13.43
C GLY A 28 -5.41 22.67 -12.60
N ASN A 29 -5.73 21.53 -13.20
CA ASN A 29 -5.78 20.21 -12.54
C ASN A 29 -5.02 19.14 -13.33
N CYS A 30 -3.97 19.53 -14.04
CA CYS A 30 -3.19 18.62 -14.88
C CYS A 30 -1.70 18.83 -14.64
N SER A 31 -0.97 17.74 -14.42
CA SER A 31 0.49 17.67 -14.45
C SER A 31 0.91 16.73 -15.57
N VAL A 32 1.89 17.12 -16.38
CA VAL A 32 2.37 16.33 -17.51
C VAL A 32 3.79 15.86 -17.22
N TYR A 33 4.00 14.55 -17.23
CA TYR A 33 5.29 13.92 -17.04
C TYR A 33 5.73 13.27 -18.34
N ILE A 34 6.97 13.56 -18.75
CA ILE A 34 7.53 13.08 -20.02
C ILE A 34 8.76 12.26 -19.69
N SER A 35 8.81 11.06 -20.20
CA SER A 35 9.90 10.14 -19.98
C SER A 35 10.41 9.52 -21.29
N GLY A 36 11.72 9.22 -21.35
CA GLY A 36 12.39 8.65 -22.51
C GLY A 36 13.24 9.67 -23.27
N LYS A 37 13.31 9.59 -24.61
CA LYS A 37 14.06 10.53 -25.44
C LYS A 37 13.24 11.83 -25.62
N VAL A 38 13.38 12.76 -24.70
CA VAL A 38 12.69 14.06 -24.75
C VAL A 38 13.41 15.00 -25.71
N THR A 39 12.78 15.32 -26.85
CA THR A 39 13.31 16.25 -27.84
C THR A 39 12.60 17.59 -27.76
N SER A 40 13.21 18.64 -28.33
CA SER A 40 12.58 19.98 -28.41
C SER A 40 11.25 19.95 -29.19
N GLU A 41 11.09 19.03 -30.14
CA GLU A 41 9.85 18.84 -30.89
C GLU A 41 8.73 18.30 -30.03
N ILE A 42 9.03 17.31 -29.16
CA ILE A 42 8.07 16.77 -28.18
C ILE A 42 7.66 17.85 -27.19
N ILE A 43 8.62 18.63 -26.66
CA ILE A 43 8.33 19.74 -25.75
C ILE A 43 7.39 20.73 -26.41
N ARG A 44 7.71 21.20 -27.64
CA ARG A 44 6.83 22.11 -28.39
C ARG A 44 5.45 21.53 -28.62
N CYS A 45 5.36 20.27 -29.03
CA CYS A 45 4.07 19.62 -29.24
C CYS A 45 3.19 19.65 -27.99
N ILE A 46 3.79 19.44 -26.81
CA ILE A 46 3.06 19.50 -25.54
C ILE A 46 2.70 20.95 -25.19
N GLU A 47 3.64 21.89 -25.35
CA GLU A 47 3.37 23.32 -25.14
C GLU A 47 2.27 23.85 -26.03
N ASP A 48 2.27 23.49 -27.33
CA ASP A 48 1.27 23.90 -28.27
C ASP A 48 -0.13 23.33 -27.98
N ASN A 49 -0.21 22.13 -27.47
CA ASN A 49 -1.48 21.42 -27.20
C ASN A 49 -2.02 21.59 -25.79
N LEU A 50 -1.14 21.69 -24.80
CA LEU A 50 -1.51 21.70 -23.37
C LEU A 50 -1.00 22.94 -22.63
N GLY A 51 0.04 23.63 -23.12
CA GLY A 51 0.69 24.74 -22.45
C GLY A 51 0.23 26.14 -22.93
N SER A 52 -0.43 26.25 -24.08
CA SER A 52 -0.78 27.51 -24.72
C SER A 52 -2.02 28.21 -24.14
N GLY A 53 -2.17 28.27 -22.84
CA GLY A 53 -3.25 28.99 -22.18
C GLY A 53 -4.15 28.11 -21.32
N GLN A 54 -5.29 28.65 -20.93
CA GLN A 54 -6.28 27.91 -20.17
C GLN A 54 -7.12 27.04 -21.10
N TRP A 55 -7.09 25.74 -20.88
CA TRP A 55 -8.00 24.79 -21.52
C TRP A 55 -8.89 24.13 -20.45
N GLY A 56 -10.13 23.85 -20.83
CA GLY A 56 -11.18 23.42 -19.91
C GLY A 56 -11.69 24.56 -19.02
N GLU A 57 -12.72 24.28 -18.26
CA GLU A 57 -13.28 25.23 -17.29
C GLU A 57 -12.45 25.14 -16.01
N VAL A 58 -11.58 26.12 -15.74
CA VAL A 58 -10.82 26.17 -14.48
C VAL A 58 -11.77 26.48 -13.34
N THR A 59 -12.17 25.44 -12.63
CA THR A 59 -12.91 25.57 -11.37
C THR A 59 -11.91 25.57 -10.20
N GLU A 60 -12.30 26.16 -9.07
CA GLU A 60 -11.51 26.02 -7.83
C GLU A 60 -11.21 24.54 -7.59
N LYS A 61 -9.95 24.24 -7.18
CA LYS A 61 -9.58 22.86 -6.78
C LYS A 61 -10.63 22.34 -5.82
N ALA A 62 -11.29 21.26 -6.19
CA ALA A 62 -12.26 20.62 -5.31
C ALA A 62 -11.55 20.33 -3.98
N LYS A 63 -11.96 20.99 -2.91
CA LYS A 63 -11.47 20.66 -1.57
C LYS A 63 -11.88 19.22 -1.30
N THR A 64 -10.89 18.34 -1.27
CA THR A 64 -11.12 16.96 -0.84
C THR A 64 -11.54 17.01 0.61
N THR A 65 -12.82 16.79 0.87
CA THR A 65 -13.29 16.64 2.25
C THR A 65 -12.78 15.28 2.71
N LEU A 66 -11.83 15.29 3.62
CA LEU A 66 -11.36 14.07 4.24
C LEU A 66 -12.45 13.52 5.13
N VAL A 67 -12.91 12.34 4.76
CA VAL A 67 -13.86 11.60 5.59
C VAL A 67 -13.04 10.77 6.57
N PRO A 68 -13.21 10.97 7.89
CA PRO A 68 -12.49 10.16 8.85
C PRO A 68 -12.81 8.68 8.63
N PRO A 69 -11.83 7.79 8.81
CA PRO A 69 -12.03 6.37 8.61
C PRO A 69 -13.11 5.84 9.56
N VAL A 70 -14.03 5.08 9.01
CA VAL A 70 -15.05 4.39 9.81
C VAL A 70 -14.43 3.14 10.40
N THR A 71 -14.44 3.06 11.73
CA THR A 71 -13.99 1.87 12.46
C THR A 71 -15.17 1.01 12.85
N THR A 72 -14.97 -0.30 12.95
CA THR A 72 -15.93 -1.23 13.55
C THR A 72 -15.37 -1.73 14.89
N LYS A 73 -16.29 -2.06 15.81
CA LYS A 73 -15.95 -2.76 17.06
C LYS A 73 -15.87 -4.28 16.88
N GLU A 74 -16.30 -4.75 15.73
CA GLU A 74 -16.32 -6.16 15.40
C GLU A 74 -14.90 -6.62 15.04
N LYS A 75 -14.35 -7.52 15.84
CA LYS A 75 -13.00 -8.06 15.66
C LYS A 75 -12.91 -8.95 14.43
N ARG A 76 -13.95 -9.76 14.18
CA ARG A 76 -14.00 -10.72 13.09
C ARG A 76 -15.30 -10.57 12.30
N ILE A 77 -15.18 -10.41 11.00
CA ILE A 77 -16.28 -10.33 10.04
C ILE A 77 -16.16 -11.54 9.12
N PHE A 78 -17.20 -12.36 9.06
CA PHE A 78 -17.27 -13.51 8.18
C PHE A 78 -18.35 -13.31 7.10
N ILE A 79 -17.93 -13.44 5.85
CA ILE A 79 -18.80 -13.33 4.67
C ILE A 79 -18.91 -14.74 4.08
N GLU A 80 -20.07 -15.39 4.31
CA GLU A 80 -20.32 -16.74 3.81
C GLU A 80 -20.35 -16.78 2.28
N ARG A 81 -19.67 -17.78 1.74
CA ARG A 81 -19.64 -18.15 0.33
C ARG A 81 -19.69 -19.66 0.24
N GLU A 82 -20.89 -20.21 0.13
CA GLU A 82 -21.13 -21.68 0.19
C GLU A 82 -20.37 -22.49 -0.87
N ASP A 83 -20.13 -21.88 -2.03
CA ASP A 83 -19.44 -22.47 -3.18
C ASP A 83 -17.92 -22.24 -3.19
N ALA A 84 -17.38 -21.50 -2.21
CA ALA A 84 -15.96 -21.17 -2.18
C ALA A 84 -15.11 -22.39 -1.81
N LEU A 85 -14.17 -22.75 -2.68
CA LEU A 85 -13.16 -23.77 -2.43
C LEU A 85 -12.05 -23.27 -1.48
N GLN A 86 -11.82 -21.96 -1.48
CA GLN A 86 -10.85 -21.30 -0.63
C GLN A 86 -11.48 -20.08 0.03
N SER A 87 -10.95 -19.68 1.17
CA SER A 87 -11.28 -18.41 1.83
C SER A 87 -10.24 -17.36 1.51
N SER A 88 -10.70 -16.14 1.25
CA SER A 88 -9.87 -14.94 1.26
C SER A 88 -9.86 -14.39 2.67
N LEU A 89 -8.67 -14.25 3.24
CA LEU A 89 -8.44 -13.62 4.54
C LEU A 89 -7.75 -12.27 4.35
N LYS A 90 -8.32 -11.23 4.95
CA LYS A 90 -7.66 -9.94 5.13
C LYS A 90 -7.70 -9.54 6.59
N MET A 91 -6.54 -9.18 7.13
CA MET A 91 -6.43 -8.60 8.47
C MET A 91 -5.86 -7.20 8.33
N GLY A 92 -6.34 -6.25 9.12
CA GLY A 92 -5.79 -4.90 9.03
C GLY A 92 -6.22 -3.99 10.16
N CYS A 93 -5.44 -2.93 10.35
CA CYS A 93 -5.74 -1.84 11.26
C CYS A 93 -5.22 -0.51 10.72
N PHE A 94 -5.76 0.58 11.22
CA PHE A 94 -5.25 1.91 10.90
C PHE A 94 -3.88 2.11 11.55
N VAL A 95 -2.98 2.69 10.76
CA VAL A 95 -1.63 3.09 11.17
C VAL A 95 -1.32 4.47 10.59
N MET A 96 -0.08 4.91 10.72
CA MET A 96 0.39 6.18 10.20
C MET A 96 0.35 6.27 8.66
N ASP A 97 0.22 7.49 8.15
CA ASP A 97 0.45 7.80 6.75
C ASP A 97 1.95 7.96 6.41
N ARG A 98 2.23 8.23 5.14
CA ARG A 98 3.61 8.36 4.62
C ARG A 98 4.38 9.60 5.05
N HIS A 99 3.73 10.59 5.65
CA HIS A 99 4.37 11.79 6.19
C HIS A 99 4.86 11.60 7.63
N HIS A 100 4.38 10.55 8.30
CA HIS A 100 4.78 10.26 9.67
C HIS A 100 6.28 9.87 9.76
N PRO A 101 7.03 10.35 10.75
CA PRO A 101 8.47 10.06 10.89
C PRO A 101 8.82 8.58 10.98
N ASP A 102 7.94 7.75 11.54
CA ASP A 102 8.17 6.30 11.65
C ASP A 102 7.91 5.54 10.34
N PHE A 103 7.22 6.15 9.36
CA PHE A 103 6.71 5.45 8.19
C PHE A 103 7.78 4.64 7.44
N LEU A 104 8.92 5.26 7.15
CA LEU A 104 9.99 4.63 6.38
C LEU A 104 10.61 3.44 7.11
N LYS A 105 10.83 3.57 8.42
CA LYS A 105 11.34 2.48 9.26
C LYS A 105 10.28 1.38 9.50
N ALA A 106 9.02 1.77 9.68
CA ALA A 106 7.91 0.82 9.78
C ALA A 106 7.73 -0.01 8.51
N ARG A 107 7.99 0.57 7.32
CA ARG A 107 8.04 -0.20 6.08
C ARG A 107 9.07 -1.32 6.12
N VAL A 108 10.26 -1.08 6.69
CA VAL A 108 11.28 -2.14 6.83
C VAL A 108 10.78 -3.25 7.75
N MET A 109 10.20 -2.90 8.91
CA MET A 109 9.61 -3.86 9.83
C MET A 109 8.51 -4.70 9.17
N VAL A 110 7.58 -4.06 8.44
CA VAL A 110 6.48 -4.78 7.76
C VAL A 110 6.99 -5.61 6.58
N THR A 111 8.04 -5.16 5.86
CA THR A 111 8.67 -5.95 4.81
C THR A 111 9.29 -7.22 5.39
N LEU A 112 10.02 -7.14 6.50
CA LEU A 112 10.55 -8.28 7.22
C LEU A 112 9.44 -9.23 7.67
N PHE A 113 8.33 -8.69 8.17
CA PHE A 113 7.18 -9.47 8.62
C PHE A 113 6.50 -10.26 7.50
N GLY A 114 6.15 -9.60 6.39
CA GLY A 114 5.36 -10.22 5.31
C GLY A 114 5.50 -9.56 3.93
N GLY A 115 6.49 -8.67 3.72
CA GLY A 115 6.57 -7.86 2.50
C GLY A 115 7.38 -8.46 1.35
N TYR A 116 7.99 -9.63 1.50
CA TYR A 116 8.76 -10.30 0.46
C TYR A 116 8.76 -11.82 0.64
N PHE A 117 9.31 -12.54 -0.35
CA PHE A 117 9.27 -14.00 -0.37
C PHE A 117 9.99 -14.65 0.82
N GLY A 118 11.11 -14.11 1.28
CA GLY A 118 11.84 -14.59 2.46
C GLY A 118 11.34 -14.02 3.80
N SER A 119 10.17 -13.42 3.84
CA SER A 119 9.59 -12.84 5.05
C SER A 119 9.10 -13.90 6.03
N ARG A 120 8.92 -13.51 7.30
CA ARG A 120 8.49 -14.43 8.36
C ARG A 120 7.17 -15.14 8.06
N LEU A 121 6.18 -14.39 7.57
CA LEU A 121 4.88 -14.99 7.23
C LEU A 121 5.01 -16.00 6.09
N MET A 122 5.81 -15.69 5.07
CA MET A 122 6.03 -16.60 3.95
C MET A 122 6.76 -17.86 4.39
N SER A 123 7.85 -17.73 5.15
CA SER A 123 8.61 -18.89 5.63
C SER A 123 7.78 -19.77 6.56
N ASN A 124 7.06 -19.18 7.54
CA ASN A 124 6.27 -19.96 8.50
C ASN A 124 5.03 -20.59 7.85
N ILE A 125 4.19 -19.77 7.17
CA ILE A 125 2.83 -20.19 6.81
C ILE A 125 2.81 -20.89 5.46
N ARG A 126 3.63 -20.43 4.49
CA ARG A 126 3.71 -21.06 3.18
C ARG A 126 4.73 -22.21 3.15
N GLU A 127 5.98 -21.98 3.55
CA GLU A 127 7.07 -22.95 3.37
C GLU A 127 7.03 -24.06 4.41
N ASP A 128 6.96 -23.70 5.71
CA ASP A 128 7.00 -24.70 6.77
C ASP A 128 5.67 -25.44 6.94
N LYS A 129 4.53 -24.76 6.84
CA LYS A 129 3.20 -25.32 7.13
C LYS A 129 2.39 -25.68 5.89
N GLY A 130 2.68 -25.06 4.75
CA GLY A 130 1.97 -25.30 3.50
C GLY A 130 0.48 -24.91 3.51
N TYR A 131 0.07 -23.98 4.38
CA TYR A 131 -1.33 -23.58 4.52
C TYR A 131 -1.85 -22.73 3.39
N THR A 132 -0.98 -22.05 2.67
CA THR A 132 -1.32 -21.16 1.55
C THR A 132 -0.25 -21.18 0.47
N TYR A 133 -0.63 -20.79 -0.74
CA TYR A 133 0.35 -20.51 -1.82
C TYR A 133 1.14 -19.22 -1.59
N GLY A 134 0.57 -18.26 -0.88
CA GLY A 134 1.24 -17.01 -0.57
C GLY A 134 0.48 -16.17 0.45
N ILE A 135 1.22 -15.50 1.29
CA ILE A 135 0.74 -14.54 2.29
C ILE A 135 1.60 -13.30 2.26
N GLY A 136 1.00 -12.14 2.37
CA GLY A 136 1.73 -10.88 2.35
C GLY A 136 1.25 -9.89 3.38
N ALA A 137 2.15 -8.99 3.80
CA ALA A 137 1.83 -7.85 4.64
C ALA A 137 2.41 -6.56 4.05
N GLY A 138 1.72 -5.44 4.28
CA GLY A 138 2.13 -4.14 3.77
C GLY A 138 1.44 -2.99 4.48
N ILE A 139 1.95 -1.77 4.28
CA ILE A 139 1.28 -0.53 4.67
C ILE A 139 0.77 0.16 3.41
N VAL A 140 -0.55 0.27 3.30
CA VAL A 140 -1.20 1.09 2.27
C VAL A 140 -1.39 2.48 2.85
N SER A 141 -0.75 3.48 2.26
CA SER A 141 -0.83 4.85 2.75
C SER A 141 -1.78 5.68 1.88
N TYR A 142 -2.68 6.35 2.53
CA TYR A 142 -3.60 7.37 2.00
C TYR A 142 -3.13 8.77 2.45
N PRO A 143 -3.73 9.87 1.96
CA PRO A 143 -3.26 11.23 2.29
C PRO A 143 -3.15 11.55 3.78
N GLU A 144 -4.02 11.02 4.64
CA GLU A 144 -4.04 11.33 6.09
C GLU A 144 -4.14 10.08 6.97
N THR A 145 -3.97 8.90 6.40
CA THR A 145 -4.02 7.65 7.16
C THR A 145 -3.24 6.56 6.46
N GLY A 146 -2.85 5.54 7.19
CA GLY A 146 -2.32 4.31 6.65
C GLY A 146 -3.12 3.11 7.13
N ILE A 147 -3.03 2.02 6.41
CA ILE A 147 -3.60 0.74 6.81
C ILE A 147 -2.49 -0.30 6.75
N LEU A 148 -2.17 -0.90 7.89
CA LEU A 148 -1.42 -2.15 7.93
C LEU A 148 -2.35 -3.27 7.48
N THR A 149 -1.92 -4.05 6.49
CA THR A 149 -2.70 -5.16 5.98
C THR A 149 -1.89 -6.44 5.98
N VAL A 150 -2.55 -7.56 6.27
CA VAL A 150 -2.09 -8.93 5.97
C VAL A 150 -3.15 -9.55 5.09
N SER A 151 -2.77 -10.21 4.01
CA SER A 151 -3.71 -10.86 3.09
C SER A 151 -3.20 -12.19 2.58
N THR A 152 -4.12 -13.14 2.45
CA THR A 152 -3.86 -14.46 1.87
C THR A 152 -5.15 -15.09 1.35
N GLU A 153 -4.98 -16.11 0.52
CA GLU A 153 -6.04 -17.05 0.14
C GLU A 153 -5.58 -18.46 0.53
N ALA A 154 -6.45 -19.22 1.18
CA ALA A 154 -6.13 -20.55 1.68
C ALA A 154 -7.36 -21.45 1.69
N ALA A 155 -7.16 -22.79 1.78
CA ALA A 155 -8.25 -23.70 2.02
C ALA A 155 -9.00 -23.32 3.30
N ASN A 156 -10.33 -23.46 3.27
CA ASN A 156 -11.22 -22.96 4.33
C ASN A 156 -10.81 -23.45 5.73
N GLU A 157 -10.31 -24.68 5.83
CA GLU A 157 -9.88 -25.34 7.08
C GLU A 157 -8.62 -24.74 7.72
N TYR A 158 -7.78 -24.00 6.94
CA TYR A 158 -6.53 -23.44 7.46
C TYR A 158 -6.65 -21.98 7.93
N VAL A 159 -7.76 -21.32 7.72
CA VAL A 159 -7.93 -19.88 8.00
C VAL A 159 -7.62 -19.53 9.45
N ASP A 160 -8.20 -20.26 10.41
CA ASP A 160 -7.95 -20.00 11.85
C ASP A 160 -6.52 -20.31 12.26
N SER A 161 -5.93 -21.34 11.66
CA SER A 161 -4.52 -21.67 11.87
C SER A 161 -3.60 -20.58 11.37
N ILE A 162 -3.88 -20.02 10.18
CA ILE A 162 -3.14 -18.90 9.61
C ILE A 162 -3.25 -17.65 10.50
N ILE A 163 -4.44 -17.30 10.96
CA ILE A 163 -4.66 -16.16 11.87
C ILE A 163 -3.81 -16.33 13.14
N THR A 164 -3.82 -17.53 13.70
CA THR A 164 -3.01 -17.86 14.89
C THR A 164 -1.52 -17.65 14.63
N GLU A 165 -1.02 -18.11 13.50
CA GLU A 165 0.40 -17.96 13.14
C GLU A 165 0.78 -16.50 12.85
N VAL A 166 -0.11 -15.73 12.20
CA VAL A 166 0.09 -14.28 11.99
C VAL A 166 0.28 -13.59 13.35
N TYR A 167 -0.58 -13.85 14.32
CA TYR A 167 -0.45 -13.27 15.65
C TYR A 167 0.80 -13.76 16.39
N ARG A 168 1.21 -15.02 16.20
CA ARG A 168 2.44 -15.56 16.79
C ARG A 168 3.68 -14.85 16.23
N GLU A 169 3.76 -14.61 14.93
CA GLU A 169 4.87 -13.88 14.32
C GLU A 169 4.91 -12.40 14.75
N MET A 170 3.74 -11.76 14.92
CA MET A 170 3.67 -10.43 15.53
C MET A 170 4.23 -10.41 16.94
N ASP A 171 3.86 -11.39 17.78
CA ASP A 171 4.37 -11.51 19.16
C ASP A 171 5.89 -11.68 19.19
N LYS A 172 6.44 -12.51 18.32
CA LYS A 172 7.90 -12.69 18.21
C LYS A 172 8.58 -11.36 17.89
N LEU A 173 8.06 -10.57 16.96
CA LEU A 173 8.63 -9.27 16.62
C LEU A 173 8.50 -8.24 17.75
N CYS A 174 7.46 -8.33 18.56
CA CYS A 174 7.27 -7.44 19.71
C CYS A 174 8.19 -7.80 20.89
N ASN A 175 8.50 -9.09 21.09
CA ASN A 175 9.18 -9.57 22.29
C ASN A 175 10.66 -9.88 22.06
N ASP A 176 11.02 -10.37 20.87
CA ASP A 176 12.36 -10.83 20.57
C ASP A 176 13.11 -9.86 19.66
N LEU A 177 14.43 -9.80 19.78
CA LEU A 177 15.26 -9.12 18.81
C LEU A 177 15.38 -9.97 17.53
N VAL A 178 15.18 -9.34 16.38
CA VAL A 178 15.41 -9.96 15.09
C VAL A 178 16.86 -10.43 14.96
N PRO A 179 17.16 -11.63 14.45
CA PRO A 179 18.51 -12.04 14.12
C PRO A 179 19.20 -11.04 13.18
N GLN A 180 20.50 -10.80 13.39
CA GLN A 180 21.22 -9.83 12.55
C GLN A 180 21.21 -10.21 11.07
N GLU A 181 21.35 -11.49 10.78
CA GLU A 181 21.32 -12.01 9.41
C GLU A 181 19.98 -11.77 8.71
N GLU A 182 18.87 -11.93 9.43
CA GLU A 182 17.52 -11.66 8.92
C GLU A 182 17.33 -10.16 8.62
N LEU A 183 17.83 -9.28 9.52
CA LEU A 183 17.79 -7.84 9.28
C LEU A 183 18.61 -7.43 8.06
N GLU A 184 19.82 -7.97 7.91
CA GLU A 184 20.66 -7.68 6.75
C GLU A 184 20.05 -8.22 5.43
N MET A 185 19.38 -9.36 5.49
CA MET A 185 18.67 -9.92 4.34
C MET A 185 17.54 -9.00 3.85
N VAL A 186 16.69 -8.53 4.74
CA VAL A 186 15.60 -7.61 4.36
C VAL A 186 16.13 -6.26 3.89
N LYS A 187 17.19 -5.72 4.50
CA LYS A 187 17.86 -4.49 4.04
C LYS A 187 18.36 -4.66 2.62
N ASN A 188 19.09 -5.73 2.33
CA ASN A 188 19.61 -6.01 0.99
C ASN A 188 18.49 -6.17 -0.04
N TYR A 189 17.41 -6.87 0.30
CA TYR A 189 16.24 -6.99 -0.54
C TYR A 189 15.65 -5.61 -0.87
N MET A 190 15.39 -4.79 0.15
CA MET A 190 14.79 -3.45 -0.04
C MET A 190 15.71 -2.49 -0.78
N LEU A 191 17.02 -2.55 -0.56
CA LEU A 191 17.99 -1.75 -1.32
C LEU A 191 18.01 -2.16 -2.80
N GLY A 192 17.97 -3.45 -3.09
CA GLY A 192 17.89 -3.96 -4.45
C GLY A 192 16.59 -3.54 -5.16
N ASP A 193 15.47 -3.57 -4.44
CA ASP A 193 14.17 -3.12 -4.94
C ASP A 193 14.16 -1.60 -5.20
N LEU A 194 14.73 -0.83 -4.28
CA LEU A 194 14.89 0.61 -4.43
C LEU A 194 15.76 0.96 -5.66
N CYS A 195 16.87 0.23 -5.88
CA CYS A 195 17.70 0.44 -7.06
C CYS A 195 16.92 0.20 -8.36
N ARG A 196 16.15 -0.88 -8.45
CA ARG A 196 15.29 -1.16 -9.62
C ARG A 196 14.28 -0.05 -9.89
N SER A 197 13.75 0.56 -8.83
CA SER A 197 12.77 1.66 -8.94
C SER A 197 13.34 2.94 -9.57
N TYR A 198 14.67 3.02 -9.78
CA TYR A 198 15.35 4.19 -10.37
C TYR A 198 16.24 3.82 -11.56
N GLU A 199 16.17 2.60 -12.06
CA GLU A 199 17.08 2.09 -13.06
C GLU A 199 16.89 2.70 -14.47
N GLY A 200 15.71 3.24 -14.75
CA GLY A 200 15.41 3.76 -16.09
C GLY A 200 14.56 5.01 -16.09
N PRO A 201 14.44 5.68 -17.24
CA PRO A 201 13.70 6.94 -17.34
C PRO A 201 12.22 6.79 -16.98
N PHE A 202 11.61 5.65 -17.27
CA PHE A 202 10.21 5.39 -16.93
C PHE A 202 10.03 5.18 -15.42
N SER A 203 10.88 4.36 -14.81
CA SER A 203 10.85 4.13 -13.35
C SER A 203 11.11 5.43 -12.57
N LEU A 204 12.02 6.28 -13.06
CA LEU A 204 12.26 7.60 -12.48
C LEU A 204 11.04 8.51 -12.60
N SER A 205 10.33 8.48 -13.74
CA SER A 205 9.09 9.22 -13.93
C SER A 205 8.01 8.77 -12.95
N ASP A 206 7.82 7.46 -12.79
CA ASP A 206 6.85 6.88 -11.86
C ASP A 206 7.18 7.27 -10.41
N ALA A 207 8.47 7.22 -10.05
CA ALA A 207 8.94 7.63 -8.74
C ALA A 207 8.70 9.14 -8.47
N TRP A 208 8.88 9.97 -9.49
CA TRP A 208 8.59 11.40 -9.40
C TRP A 208 7.09 11.69 -9.27
N ILE A 209 6.26 11.02 -10.08
CA ILE A 209 4.80 11.09 -9.98
C ILE A 209 4.35 10.71 -8.57
N TYR A 210 4.93 9.65 -8.00
CA TYR A 210 4.63 9.23 -6.63
C TYR A 210 4.94 10.32 -5.59
N ILE A 211 6.09 10.96 -5.68
CA ILE A 211 6.49 12.05 -4.77
C ILE A 211 5.50 13.21 -4.87
N GLU A 212 5.26 13.69 -6.09
CA GLU A 212 4.45 14.89 -6.30
C GLU A 212 2.99 14.65 -5.91
N THR A 213 2.41 13.55 -6.35
CA THR A 213 1.01 13.20 -6.01
C THR A 213 0.81 12.91 -4.52
N ALA A 214 1.86 12.48 -3.84
CA ALA A 214 1.85 12.25 -2.41
C ALA A 214 2.16 13.50 -1.56
N GLY A 215 2.51 14.64 -2.19
CA GLY A 215 2.94 15.84 -1.48
C GLY A 215 4.25 15.66 -0.70
N LEU A 216 5.12 14.79 -1.19
CA LEU A 216 6.45 14.54 -0.63
C LEU A 216 7.50 15.40 -1.32
N ASP A 217 8.67 15.53 -0.72
CA ASP A 217 9.82 16.21 -1.32
C ASP A 217 10.81 15.20 -1.95
N GLU A 218 11.72 15.70 -2.79
CA GLU A 218 12.77 14.92 -3.44
C GLU A 218 13.69 14.16 -2.47
N ARG A 219 13.83 14.64 -1.23
CA ARG A 219 14.63 14.00 -0.18
C ARG A 219 13.98 12.73 0.35
N PHE A 220 12.73 12.44 -0.01
CA PHE A 220 12.06 11.21 0.40
C PHE A 220 12.83 9.96 -0.01
N PHE A 221 13.48 9.98 -1.17
CA PHE A 221 14.30 8.85 -1.63
C PHE A 221 15.54 8.66 -0.76
N ILE A 222 16.23 9.77 -0.45
CA ILE A 222 17.42 9.74 0.41
C ILE A 222 17.01 9.26 1.81
N ARG A 223 15.94 9.82 2.37
CA ARG A 223 15.41 9.36 3.66
C ARG A 223 15.01 7.89 3.66
N SER A 224 14.46 7.38 2.55
CA SER A 224 14.15 5.95 2.41
C SER A 224 15.40 5.09 2.46
N LEU A 225 16.45 5.50 1.75
CA LEU A 225 17.74 4.83 1.75
C LEU A 225 18.38 4.81 3.14
N ASP A 226 18.38 5.97 3.82
CA ASP A 226 18.93 6.13 5.17
C ASP A 226 18.14 5.30 6.19
N ALA A 227 16.81 5.26 6.09
CA ALA A 227 15.97 4.46 6.95
C ALA A 227 16.26 2.95 6.81
N ILE A 228 16.41 2.45 5.57
CA ILE A 228 16.74 1.05 5.31
C ILE A 228 18.13 0.70 5.86
N ARG A 229 19.12 1.54 5.60
CA ARG A 229 20.51 1.29 6.05
C ARG A 229 20.66 1.40 7.55
N GLY A 230 20.04 2.42 8.14
CA GLY A 230 20.27 2.81 9.53
C GLY A 230 19.41 2.10 10.56
N ILE A 231 18.31 1.42 10.16
CA ILE A 231 17.42 0.76 11.13
C ILE A 231 18.14 -0.35 11.90
N THR A 232 17.89 -0.40 13.21
CA THR A 232 18.46 -1.40 14.11
C THR A 232 17.43 -2.46 14.53
N ARG A 233 17.90 -3.54 15.13
CA ARG A 233 17.05 -4.63 15.65
C ARG A 233 16.13 -4.13 16.78
N GLU A 234 16.64 -3.25 17.61
CA GLU A 234 15.92 -2.60 18.70
C GLU A 234 14.80 -1.71 18.16
N GLU A 235 15.07 -0.93 17.10
CA GLU A 235 14.07 -0.09 16.45
C GLU A 235 12.96 -0.93 15.79
N ILE A 236 13.29 -2.06 15.16
CA ILE A 236 12.29 -3.02 14.65
C ILE A 236 11.35 -3.47 15.77
N ARG A 237 11.89 -3.88 16.93
CA ARG A 237 11.08 -4.31 18.07
C ARG A 237 10.21 -3.17 18.61
N ILE A 238 10.77 -1.97 18.77
CA ILE A 238 10.02 -0.79 19.24
C ILE A 238 8.86 -0.47 18.31
N LEU A 239 9.10 -0.51 17.00
CA LEU A 239 8.06 -0.27 15.98
C LEU A 239 7.00 -1.37 15.99
N ALA A 240 7.40 -2.63 16.17
CA ALA A 240 6.46 -3.74 16.30
C ALA A 240 5.57 -3.55 17.55
N GLN A 241 6.14 -3.21 18.69
CA GLN A 241 5.38 -2.92 19.93
C GLN A 241 4.42 -1.75 19.76
N LYS A 242 4.76 -0.76 18.94
CA LYS A 242 3.94 0.43 18.70
C LYS A 242 2.78 0.16 17.73
N TYR A 243 3.01 -0.65 16.69
CA TYR A 243 2.09 -0.76 15.55
C TYR A 243 1.43 -2.13 15.40
N PHE A 244 1.95 -3.19 16.00
CA PHE A 244 1.34 -4.52 15.99
C PHE A 244 0.37 -4.70 17.17
N CYS A 245 -0.62 -3.81 17.22
CA CYS A 245 -1.69 -3.86 18.21
C CYS A 245 -2.75 -4.90 17.79
N LYS A 246 -2.69 -6.10 18.35
CA LYS A 246 -3.61 -7.21 17.98
C LYS A 246 -5.08 -6.85 18.20
N GLU A 247 -5.37 -6.07 19.24
CA GLU A 247 -6.72 -5.63 19.58
C GLU A 247 -7.34 -4.76 18.48
N ASN A 248 -6.51 -4.02 17.76
CA ASN A 248 -6.95 -3.12 16.72
C ASN A 248 -7.07 -3.80 15.34
N LEU A 249 -6.50 -5.01 15.14
CA LEU A 249 -6.65 -5.72 13.89
C LEU A 249 -8.07 -6.24 13.73
N ILE A 250 -8.67 -5.91 12.60
CA ILE A 250 -9.95 -6.46 12.15
C ILE A 250 -9.63 -7.62 11.21
N GLU A 251 -10.30 -8.75 11.40
CA GLU A 251 -10.19 -9.94 10.58
C GLU A 251 -11.41 -10.04 9.66
N VAL A 252 -11.21 -10.02 8.36
CA VAL A 252 -12.27 -10.18 7.37
C VAL A 252 -12.01 -11.46 6.58
N ILE A 253 -12.97 -12.37 6.64
CA ILE A 253 -12.90 -13.68 6.00
C ILE A 253 -14.06 -13.78 5.02
N ALA A 254 -13.77 -14.08 3.76
CA ALA A 254 -14.79 -14.39 2.77
C ALA A 254 -14.53 -15.81 2.25
N GLY A 255 -15.43 -16.74 2.55
CA GLY A 255 -15.26 -18.16 2.22
C GLY A 255 -16.37 -19.03 2.77
N LYS A 256 -16.16 -20.33 2.74
CA LYS A 256 -17.09 -21.31 3.29
C LYS A 256 -16.76 -21.58 4.76
N LYS A 257 -17.79 -21.56 5.58
CA LYS A 257 -17.66 -21.91 7.00
C LYS A 257 -17.42 -23.44 7.12
N VAL A 258 -16.39 -23.81 7.86
CA VAL A 258 -16.01 -25.23 8.12
C VAL A 258 -16.36 -25.56 9.56
#